data_7baa99cbbffb5a056fa7aa076ae7073d
#
_entry.id   7baa99cbbffb5a056fa7aa076ae7073d
#
_cell.length_a   1.000
_cell.length_b   1.000
_cell.length_c   1.000
_cell.angle_alpha   90.00
_cell.angle_beta   90.00
_cell.angle_gamma   90.00
#
_symmetry.space_group_name_H-M   'P 1'
#
loop_
_entity.id
_entity.type
_entity.pdbx_description
1 polymer ?
#
loop_
_entity_poly.entity_id
_entity_poly.type
_entity_poly.pdbx_seq_one_letter_code
_entity_poly.pdbx_strand_id
1 'polypeptide(L)' 'MAQGSSDVTVQLIECPCGTVLRGADLDEVVATAQEHARAVHNMELDDEQARSMARPS' A
#
# COMPACT_ATOMS: atom_id res chain seq x y z
N MET A 1 -16.73 11.59 -18.75
CA MET A 1 -16.37 11.30 -18.40
C MET A 1 -15.69 11.15 -17.53
N ALA A 2 -15.53 11.48 -17.38
CA ALA A 2 -14.67 11.21 -16.74
C ALA A 2 -14.72 10.43 -15.67
N GLN A 3 -15.10 10.14 -15.62
CA GLN A 3 -14.96 9.48 -14.84
C GLN A 3 -14.26 8.57 -14.63
N GLY A 4 -14.04 8.08 -15.51
CA GLY A 4 -13.24 6.92 -15.40
C GLY A 4 -12.23 6.98 -14.30
N SER A 5 -11.71 8.11 -14.09
CA SER A 5 -10.71 8.31 -13.05
C SER A 5 -11.23 7.93 -11.67
N SER A 6 -12.53 7.94 -11.49
CA SER A 6 -13.08 7.59 -10.19
C SER A 6 -12.89 6.13 -9.86
N ASP A 7 -12.60 5.32 -10.86
CA ASP A 7 -12.36 3.90 -10.64
C ASP A 7 -10.96 3.63 -10.11
N VAL A 8 -10.08 4.59 -10.30
CA VAL A 8 -8.70 4.41 -9.88
C VAL A 8 -8.56 5.01 -8.50
N THR A 9 -8.62 4.15 -7.51
CA THR A 9 -8.44 4.59 -6.13
C THR A 9 -7.04 4.26 -5.69
N VAL A 10 -6.20 5.26 -5.68
CA VAL A 10 -4.84 5.09 -5.21
C VAL A 10 -4.90 4.77 -3.72
N GLN A 11 -4.21 3.73 -3.34
CA GLN A 11 -4.11 3.32 -1.94
C GLN A 11 -2.76 3.70 -1.40
N LEU A 12 -2.71 3.96 -0.11
CA LEU A 12 -1.43 4.23 0.52
C LEU A 12 -1.34 3.56 1.87
N ILE A 13 -0.11 3.29 2.27
CA ILE A 13 0.21 2.72 3.57
C ILE A 13 1.31 3.58 4.17
N GLU A 14 1.07 4.05 5.39
CA GLU A 14 2.09 4.80 6.12
C GLU A 14 2.90 3.83 6.96
N CYS A 15 4.17 3.72 6.63
CA CYS A 15 5.06 2.88 7.40
C CYS A 15 5.47 3.59 8.69
N PRO A 16 5.63 2.87 9.80
CA PRO A 16 6.08 3.51 11.05
C PRO A 16 7.39 4.25 10.94
N CYS A 17 8.20 3.91 9.93
CA CYS A 17 9.47 4.60 9.74
C CYS A 17 9.31 5.96 9.06
N GLY A 18 8.07 6.34 8.74
CA GLY A 18 7.81 7.63 8.12
C GLY A 18 7.70 7.58 6.62
N THR A 19 7.92 6.43 6.02
CA THR A 19 7.80 6.28 4.58
C THR A 19 6.34 6.06 4.20
N VAL A 20 5.89 6.75 3.17
CA VAL A 20 4.54 6.55 2.64
C VAL A 20 4.66 5.78 1.35
N LEU A 21 3.95 4.66 1.28
CA LEU A 21 3.95 3.78 0.12
C LEU A 21 2.63 3.94 -0.62
N ARG A 22 2.69 3.91 -1.93
CA ARG A 22 1.51 4.10 -2.75
C ARG A 22 1.39 2.99 -3.78
N GLY A 23 0.17 2.68 -4.12
CA GLY A 23 -0.11 1.73 -5.17
C GLY A 23 -1.37 2.14 -5.90
N ALA A 24 -1.49 1.72 -7.14
CA ALA A 24 -2.65 2.06 -7.96
C ALA A 24 -3.91 1.41 -7.42
N ASP A 25 -3.77 0.30 -6.72
CA ASP A 25 -4.89 -0.39 -6.10
C ASP A 25 -4.39 -1.07 -4.84
N LEU A 26 -5.32 -1.73 -4.17
CA LEU A 26 -5.01 -2.37 -2.90
C LEU A 26 -3.95 -3.45 -3.05
N ASP A 27 -4.07 -4.27 -4.08
CA ASP A 27 -3.09 -5.35 -4.28
C ASP A 27 -1.70 -4.81 -4.50
N GLU A 28 -1.60 -3.73 -5.24
CA GLU A 28 -0.29 -3.16 -5.55
C GLU A 28 0.34 -2.55 -4.31
N VAL A 29 -0.43 -1.82 -3.51
CA VAL A 29 0.13 -1.22 -2.32
C VAL A 29 0.52 -2.28 -1.30
N VAL A 30 -0.24 -3.37 -1.25
CA VAL A 30 0.11 -4.47 -0.36
C VAL A 30 1.44 -5.09 -0.77
N ALA A 31 1.60 -5.36 -2.06
CA ALA A 31 2.85 -5.93 -2.55
C ALA A 31 4.03 -4.99 -2.28
N THR A 32 3.82 -3.71 -2.50
CA THR A 32 4.86 -2.72 -2.25
C THR A 32 5.24 -2.68 -0.77
N ALA A 33 4.23 -2.73 0.09
CA ALA A 33 4.48 -2.70 1.53
C ALA A 33 5.21 -3.95 2.00
N GLN A 34 4.85 -5.10 1.46
CA GLN A 34 5.53 -6.34 1.82
C GLN A 34 6.98 -6.32 1.39
N GLU A 35 7.24 -5.82 0.20
CA GLU A 35 8.61 -5.73 -0.29
C GLU A 35 9.42 -4.74 0.52
N HIS A 36 8.82 -3.60 0.85
CA HIS A 36 9.47 -2.60 1.68
C HIS A 36 9.82 -3.16 3.04
N ALA A 37 8.88 -3.86 3.66
CA ALA A 37 9.11 -4.42 4.99
C ALA A 37 10.26 -5.41 4.96
N ARG A 38 10.32 -6.23 3.92
CA ARG A 38 11.37 -7.22 3.82
C ARG A 38 12.73 -6.59 3.52
N ALA A 39 12.76 -5.64 2.59
CA ALA A 39 14.01 -5.07 2.14
C ALA A 39 14.60 -4.08 3.14
N VAL A 40 13.75 -3.30 3.79
CA VAL A 40 14.22 -2.21 4.64
C VAL A 40 14.23 -2.60 6.11
N HIS A 41 13.20 -3.32 6.54
CA HIS A 41 13.03 -3.65 7.94
C HIS A 41 13.29 -5.10 8.27
N ASN A 42 13.60 -5.89 7.25
CA ASN A 42 13.85 -7.33 7.43
C ASN A 42 12.72 -8.02 8.18
N MET A 43 11.51 -7.64 7.87
CA MET A 43 10.30 -8.18 8.50
C MET A 43 9.41 -8.79 7.45
N GLU A 44 8.57 -9.74 7.90
CA GLU A 44 7.52 -10.26 7.05
C GLU A 44 6.21 -9.60 7.42
N LEU A 45 5.60 -8.97 6.45
CA LEU A 45 4.32 -8.30 6.64
C LEU A 45 3.23 -9.17 6.02
N ASP A 46 2.27 -9.57 6.84
CA ASP A 46 1.15 -10.38 6.38
C ASP A 46 0.30 -9.60 5.39
N ASP A 47 -0.27 -10.35 4.46
CA ASP A 47 -1.19 -9.77 3.51
C ASP A 47 -2.36 -9.09 4.23
N GLU A 48 -2.92 -9.76 5.21
CA GLU A 48 -4.05 -9.22 5.95
C GLU A 48 -3.66 -7.98 6.73
N GLN A 49 -2.50 -7.99 7.33
CA GLN A 49 -2.04 -6.83 8.07
C GLN A 49 -1.79 -5.65 7.15
N ALA A 50 -1.19 -5.90 5.99
CA ALA A 50 -0.95 -4.83 5.04
C ALA A 50 -2.25 -4.23 4.56
N ARG A 51 -3.26 -5.08 4.33
CA ARG A 51 -4.56 -4.59 3.88
C ARG A 51 -5.22 -3.72 4.92
N SER A 52 -5.06 -4.05 6.20
CA SER A 52 -5.68 -3.26 7.24
C SER A 52 -4.98 -1.92 7.42
N MET A 53 -3.74 -1.79 6.97
CA MET A 53 -3.01 -0.54 7.03
C MET A 53 -3.30 0.35 5.84
N ALA A 54 -3.77 -0.22 4.74
CA ALA A 54 -3.99 0.53 3.52
C ALA A 54 -5.23 1.41 3.66
N ARG A 55 -5.15 2.57 3.03
CA ARG A 55 -6.28 3.47 3.02
C ARG A 55 -6.27 4.28 1.73
N PRO A 56 -7.43 4.78 1.31
CA PRO A 56 -7.49 5.60 0.10
C PRO A 56 -6.66 6.86 0.26
N SER A 57 -6.05 7.20 -0.82
CA SER A 57 -5.25 8.42 -0.87
C SER A 57 -6.11 9.67 -0.82
#